data_8dbd30df5434ff89bf3c601e08959ba5
#
_entry.id   8dbd30df5434ff89bf3c601e08959ba5
#
_cell.length_a   1.000
_cell.length_b   1.000
_cell.length_c   1.000
_cell.angle_alpha   90.00
_cell.angle_beta   90.00
_cell.angle_gamma   90.00
#
_symmetry.space_group_name_H-M   'P 1'
#
loop_
_entity.id
_entity.type
_entity.pdbx_description
1 polymer ?
#
loop_
_entity_poly.entity_id
_entity_poly.type
_entity_poly.pdbx_seq_one_letter_code
_entity_poly.pdbx_strand_id
1 'polypeptide(L)'
;MLQFYLSVLELQTAVCAPIDASRWVAVSAAPGGDTPRIQLERLPLDELSVEFSTFCREMPETAPDPVHWAARAVTRAESQTQVDLLLSLLTGGELATLGAALGCEPAPLAFLARAFLSPMAEALSALAPTGAPAPVPVCPQCGWPPQVSRLEDESHTQGVRRLVCAFCAAAWAFPRAVCPACGVSGDDGLVFHVDEALPHLRVEACKTCRHYLKSVDLRVLGLAEPLVDDLATPELDLWATEQGLDKIAPNLLGL
;
A
#
# COMPACT_ATOMS: atom_id res chain seq x y z
N MET A 1 -9.95 15.32 2.72
CA MET A 1 -9.09 14.12 2.54
C MET A 1 -9.43 13.03 3.55
N LEU A 2 -9.24 13.22 4.86
CA LEU A 2 -9.51 12.19 5.89
C LEU A 2 -10.97 11.70 5.88
N GLN A 3 -11.96 12.58 5.68
CA GLN A 3 -13.37 12.17 5.59
C GLN A 3 -13.61 11.21 4.41
N PHE A 4 -13.01 11.48 3.26
CA PHE A 4 -13.08 10.57 2.11
C PHE A 4 -12.42 9.23 2.42
N TYR A 5 -11.24 9.24 3.05
CA TYR A 5 -10.58 8.01 3.46
C TYR A 5 -11.42 7.16 4.42
N LEU A 6 -12.04 7.79 5.43
CA LEU A 6 -12.97 7.10 6.34
C LEU A 6 -14.15 6.47 5.59
N SER A 7 -14.74 7.20 4.65
CA SER A 7 -15.85 6.67 3.82
C SER A 7 -15.39 5.50 2.94
N VAL A 8 -14.13 5.49 2.47
CA VAL A 8 -13.56 4.34 1.75
C VAL A 8 -13.38 3.13 2.66
N LEU A 9 -12.94 3.32 3.91
CA LEU A 9 -12.82 2.22 4.89
C LEU A 9 -14.20 1.62 5.23
N GLU A 10 -15.22 2.46 5.38
CA GLU A 10 -16.61 2.00 5.56
C GLU A 10 -17.09 1.17 4.36
N LEU A 11 -16.82 1.64 3.15
CA LEU A 11 -17.14 0.92 1.92
C LEU A 11 -16.38 -0.41 1.81
N GLN A 12 -15.08 -0.43 2.14
CA GLN A 12 -14.29 -1.66 2.21
C GLN A 12 -14.90 -2.66 3.21
N THR A 13 -15.33 -2.16 4.37
CA THR A 13 -15.99 -3.01 5.37
C THR A 13 -17.31 -3.57 4.86
N ALA A 14 -18.09 -2.77 4.15
CA ALA A 14 -19.39 -3.21 3.63
C ALA A 14 -19.27 -4.21 2.46
N VAL A 15 -18.34 -4.00 1.54
CA VAL A 15 -18.23 -4.76 0.28
C VAL A 15 -17.16 -5.84 0.34
N CYS A 16 -15.99 -5.55 0.93
CA CYS A 16 -14.85 -6.46 0.89
C CYS A 16 -14.78 -7.40 2.11
N ALA A 17 -15.17 -6.96 3.31
CA ALA A 17 -15.10 -7.82 4.50
C ALA A 17 -16.01 -9.07 4.43
N PRO A 18 -17.18 -9.07 3.76
CA PRO A 18 -17.96 -10.27 3.55
C PRO A 18 -17.31 -11.31 2.65
N ILE A 19 -16.26 -10.92 1.89
CA ILE A 19 -15.55 -11.83 0.99
C ILE A 19 -14.63 -12.72 1.82
N ASP A 20 -14.91 -14.02 1.84
CA ASP A 20 -14.10 -15.00 2.57
C ASP A 20 -12.78 -15.28 1.83
N ALA A 21 -11.75 -14.47 2.12
CA ALA A 21 -10.42 -14.61 1.53
C ALA A 21 -9.75 -15.96 1.89
N SER A 22 -10.18 -16.63 2.98
CA SER A 22 -9.60 -17.93 3.39
C SER A 22 -9.76 -19.02 2.33
N ARG A 23 -10.77 -18.92 1.49
CA ARG A 23 -11.02 -19.82 0.34
C ARG A 23 -9.88 -19.84 -0.67
N TRP A 24 -9.07 -18.78 -0.71
CA TRP A 24 -8.04 -18.60 -1.74
C TRP A 24 -6.61 -18.76 -1.19
N VAL A 25 -6.44 -19.10 0.08
CA VAL A 25 -5.12 -19.29 0.70
C VAL A 25 -4.27 -20.28 -0.11
N ALA A 26 -4.84 -21.44 -0.50
CA ALA A 26 -4.12 -22.44 -1.27
C ALA A 26 -3.83 -22.00 -2.72
N VAL A 27 -4.75 -21.25 -3.34
CA VAL A 27 -4.60 -20.76 -4.73
C VAL A 27 -3.56 -19.65 -4.80
N SER A 28 -3.57 -18.76 -3.84
CA SER A 28 -2.63 -17.62 -3.78
C SER A 28 -1.26 -18.00 -3.20
N ALA A 29 -1.12 -19.17 -2.58
CA ALA A 29 0.17 -19.62 -2.04
C ALA A 29 1.23 -19.78 -3.14
N ALA A 30 2.40 -19.17 -2.93
CA ALA A 30 3.53 -19.39 -3.81
C ALA A 30 4.01 -20.84 -3.76
N PRO A 31 4.46 -21.42 -4.86
CA PRO A 31 4.87 -22.84 -4.94
C PRO A 31 6.19 -23.16 -4.22
N GLY A 32 6.64 -22.29 -3.32
CA GLY A 32 7.92 -22.43 -2.61
C GLY A 32 9.07 -21.71 -3.35
N GLY A 33 9.98 -21.11 -2.60
CA GLY A 33 11.09 -20.33 -3.13
C GLY A 33 11.11 -18.88 -2.64
N ASP A 34 11.85 -18.03 -3.30
CA ASP A 34 12.40 -16.81 -2.74
C ASP A 34 11.42 -15.65 -2.47
N THR A 35 10.15 -15.69 -2.79
CA THR A 35 9.17 -14.62 -2.53
C THR A 35 8.22 -14.34 -3.71
N PRO A 36 7.15 -13.66 -3.53
CA PRO A 36 6.34 -13.46 -2.32
C PRO A 36 5.54 -14.70 -1.94
N ARG A 37 5.12 -14.81 -0.67
CA ARG A 37 4.34 -15.98 -0.20
C ARG A 37 2.95 -16.05 -0.79
N ILE A 38 2.39 -14.91 -1.18
CA ILE A 38 1.06 -14.74 -1.76
C ILE A 38 1.21 -14.16 -3.17
N GLN A 39 0.64 -14.83 -4.15
CA GLN A 39 0.54 -14.40 -5.53
C GLN A 39 -0.89 -13.91 -5.79
N LEU A 40 -1.12 -12.62 -5.62
CA LEU A 40 -2.46 -12.03 -5.71
C LEU A 40 -3.05 -12.11 -7.13
N GLU A 41 -2.21 -12.16 -8.15
CA GLU A 41 -2.60 -12.35 -9.55
C GLU A 41 -3.25 -13.72 -9.82
N ARG A 42 -3.18 -14.66 -8.88
CA ARG A 42 -3.82 -15.97 -8.95
C ARG A 42 -5.21 -16.00 -8.31
N LEU A 43 -5.65 -14.89 -7.75
CA LEU A 43 -7.02 -14.78 -7.25
C LEU A 43 -8.03 -14.95 -8.40
N PRO A 44 -9.23 -15.47 -8.12
CA PRO A 44 -10.28 -15.60 -9.12
C PRO A 44 -10.88 -14.24 -9.47
N LEU A 45 -10.15 -13.45 -10.27
CA LEU A 45 -10.52 -12.07 -10.60
C LEU A 45 -11.84 -11.99 -11.37
N ASP A 46 -12.23 -13.04 -12.07
CA ASP A 46 -13.55 -13.15 -12.73
C ASP A 46 -14.69 -13.12 -11.71
N GLU A 47 -14.57 -13.87 -10.61
CA GLU A 47 -15.54 -13.85 -9.51
C GLU A 47 -15.52 -12.48 -8.83
N LEU A 48 -14.34 -11.94 -8.56
CA LEU A 48 -14.14 -10.66 -7.88
C LEU A 48 -14.59 -9.45 -8.70
N SER A 49 -14.72 -9.57 -10.02
CA SER A 49 -15.17 -8.45 -10.87
C SER A 49 -16.59 -7.98 -10.51
N VAL A 50 -17.45 -8.87 -10.05
CA VAL A 50 -18.83 -8.55 -9.63
C VAL A 50 -18.82 -7.66 -8.37
N GLU A 51 -18.04 -8.06 -7.37
CA GLU A 51 -17.87 -7.30 -6.12
C GLU A 51 -17.13 -5.99 -6.39
N PHE A 52 -16.15 -6.00 -7.30
CA PHE A 52 -15.45 -4.78 -7.73
C PHE A 52 -16.40 -3.78 -8.42
N SER A 53 -17.28 -4.26 -9.29
CA SER A 53 -18.32 -3.43 -9.89
C SER A 53 -19.26 -2.83 -8.83
N THR A 54 -19.60 -3.62 -7.80
CA THR A 54 -20.40 -3.15 -6.66
C THR A 54 -19.64 -2.10 -5.86
N PHE A 55 -18.37 -2.36 -5.52
CA PHE A 55 -17.49 -1.39 -4.85
C PHE A 55 -17.42 -0.05 -5.60
N CYS A 56 -17.25 -0.08 -6.92
CA CYS A 56 -17.24 1.12 -7.75
C CYS A 56 -18.59 1.85 -7.75
N ARG A 57 -19.72 1.12 -7.75
CA ARG A 57 -21.07 1.71 -7.74
C ARG A 57 -21.39 2.43 -6.44
N GLU A 58 -20.93 1.88 -5.34
CA GLU A 58 -21.13 2.39 -3.98
C GLU A 58 -20.08 3.44 -3.56
N MET A 59 -19.27 3.94 -4.50
CA MET A 59 -18.24 4.94 -4.19
C MET A 59 -18.87 6.17 -3.51
N PRO A 60 -18.35 6.57 -2.33
CA PRO A 60 -18.97 7.61 -1.51
C PRO A 60 -18.98 8.97 -2.21
N GLU A 61 -20.03 9.76 -1.97
CA GLU A 61 -20.18 11.12 -2.53
C GLU A 61 -19.03 12.07 -2.17
N THR A 62 -18.27 11.76 -1.11
CA THR A 62 -17.08 12.50 -0.70
C THR A 62 -15.87 12.24 -1.60
N ALA A 63 -15.97 11.29 -2.56
CA ALA A 63 -14.88 11.00 -3.48
C ALA A 63 -14.63 12.19 -4.42
N PRO A 64 -13.36 12.44 -4.79
CA PRO A 64 -13.02 13.42 -5.81
C PRO A 64 -13.66 13.09 -7.16
N ASP A 65 -13.99 14.11 -7.95
CA ASP A 65 -14.61 13.94 -9.29
C ASP A 65 -13.89 12.94 -10.19
N PRO A 66 -12.54 12.93 -10.30
CA PRO A 66 -11.85 11.95 -11.13
C PRO A 66 -12.09 10.50 -10.69
N VAL A 67 -12.22 10.26 -9.37
CA VAL A 67 -12.52 8.93 -8.81
C VAL A 67 -13.95 8.53 -9.14
N HIS A 68 -14.92 9.43 -9.00
CA HIS A 68 -16.31 9.18 -9.40
C HIS A 68 -16.44 8.88 -10.90
N TRP A 69 -15.70 9.60 -11.75
CA TRP A 69 -15.70 9.36 -13.18
C TRP A 69 -15.16 7.96 -13.50
N ALA A 70 -14.02 7.60 -12.93
CA ALA A 70 -13.42 6.29 -13.09
C ALA A 70 -14.35 5.17 -12.58
N ALA A 71 -14.96 5.33 -11.40
CA ALA A 71 -15.88 4.37 -10.82
C ALA A 71 -17.10 4.11 -11.73
N ARG A 72 -17.68 5.17 -12.31
CA ARG A 72 -18.77 5.05 -13.28
C ARG A 72 -18.34 4.38 -14.57
N ALA A 73 -17.14 4.68 -15.08
CA ALA A 73 -16.61 4.06 -16.27
C ALA A 73 -16.38 2.56 -16.06
N VAL A 74 -15.75 2.17 -14.95
CA VAL A 74 -15.55 0.77 -14.55
C VAL A 74 -16.86 0.02 -14.38
N THR A 75 -17.87 0.63 -13.75
CA THR A 75 -19.20 -0.01 -13.57
C THR A 75 -19.92 -0.28 -14.89
N ARG A 76 -19.65 0.51 -15.93
CA ARG A 76 -20.25 0.34 -17.27
C ARG A 76 -19.43 -0.56 -18.20
N ALA A 77 -18.20 -0.84 -17.82
CA ALA A 77 -17.30 -1.67 -18.61
C ALA A 77 -17.71 -3.14 -18.55
N GLU A 78 -17.29 -3.89 -19.57
CA GLU A 78 -17.43 -5.34 -19.58
C GLU A 78 -16.63 -5.98 -18.45
N SER A 79 -17.08 -7.14 -17.93
CA SER A 79 -16.38 -7.86 -16.87
C SER A 79 -14.91 -8.13 -17.17
N GLN A 80 -14.59 -8.43 -18.45
CA GLN A 80 -13.20 -8.65 -18.85
C GLN A 80 -12.34 -7.40 -18.63
N THR A 81 -12.84 -6.20 -18.95
CA THR A 81 -12.12 -4.93 -18.70
C THR A 81 -11.90 -4.71 -17.20
N GLN A 82 -12.85 -5.09 -16.37
CA GLN A 82 -12.72 -5.01 -14.91
C GLN A 82 -11.64 -5.98 -14.40
N VAL A 83 -11.63 -7.21 -14.90
CA VAL A 83 -10.58 -8.22 -14.62
C VAL A 83 -9.20 -7.70 -15.06
N ASP A 84 -9.11 -7.17 -16.28
CA ASP A 84 -7.86 -6.65 -16.83
C ASP A 84 -7.33 -5.47 -16.00
N LEU A 85 -8.21 -4.63 -15.45
CA LEU A 85 -7.84 -3.55 -14.56
C LEU A 85 -7.25 -4.07 -13.24
N LEU A 86 -7.90 -5.03 -12.60
CA LEU A 86 -7.41 -5.66 -11.37
C LEU A 86 -6.07 -6.37 -11.59
N LEU A 87 -5.97 -7.14 -12.68
CA LEU A 87 -4.74 -7.85 -13.05
C LEU A 87 -3.60 -6.88 -13.37
N SER A 88 -3.87 -5.81 -14.14
CA SER A 88 -2.86 -4.80 -14.47
C SER A 88 -2.28 -4.12 -13.22
N LEU A 89 -3.13 -3.83 -12.22
CA LEU A 89 -2.62 -3.31 -10.94
C LEU A 89 -1.67 -4.30 -10.28
N LEU A 90 -2.02 -5.58 -10.23
CA LEU A 90 -1.26 -6.62 -9.52
C LEU A 90 0.06 -6.98 -10.21
N THR A 91 0.09 -6.90 -11.54
CA THR A 91 1.25 -7.30 -12.36
C THR A 91 2.11 -6.13 -12.84
N GLY A 92 1.76 -4.89 -12.48
CA GLY A 92 2.45 -3.70 -12.99
C GLY A 92 2.16 -3.44 -14.47
N GLY A 93 0.99 -3.86 -14.97
CA GLY A 93 0.55 -3.63 -16.35
C GLY A 93 0.22 -2.17 -16.65
N GLU A 94 0.02 -1.86 -17.93
CA GLU A 94 -0.21 -0.50 -18.42
C GLU A 94 -1.64 0.00 -18.15
N LEU A 95 -1.85 0.59 -16.99
CA LEU A 95 -3.12 1.25 -16.66
C LEU A 95 -3.45 2.43 -17.60
N ALA A 96 -2.44 3.02 -18.24
CA ALA A 96 -2.64 4.10 -19.22
C ALA A 96 -3.48 3.66 -20.42
N THR A 97 -3.26 2.45 -20.94
CA THR A 97 -4.02 1.88 -22.05
C THR A 97 -5.49 1.66 -21.67
N LEU A 98 -5.73 1.10 -20.48
CA LEU A 98 -7.07 0.92 -19.93
C LEU A 98 -7.74 2.27 -19.65
N GLY A 99 -7.00 3.23 -19.12
CA GLY A 99 -7.46 4.60 -18.90
C GLY A 99 -7.93 5.25 -20.19
N ALA A 100 -7.14 5.17 -21.24
CA ALA A 100 -7.53 5.70 -22.57
C ALA A 100 -8.81 5.03 -23.11
N ALA A 101 -8.94 3.72 -22.96
CA ALA A 101 -10.14 2.98 -23.40
C ALA A 101 -11.40 3.36 -22.59
N LEU A 102 -11.23 3.64 -21.29
CA LEU A 102 -12.32 4.03 -20.39
C LEU A 102 -12.57 5.55 -20.35
N GLY A 103 -11.73 6.36 -21.00
CA GLY A 103 -11.79 7.82 -20.95
C GLY A 103 -11.44 8.39 -19.55
N CYS A 104 -10.55 7.73 -18.82
CA CYS A 104 -10.16 8.07 -17.46
C CYS A 104 -8.65 8.19 -17.32
N GLU A 105 -8.20 9.00 -16.35
CA GLU A 105 -6.80 9.01 -15.94
C GLU A 105 -6.41 7.69 -15.25
N PRO A 106 -5.14 7.24 -15.37
CA PRO A 106 -4.66 6.00 -14.76
C PRO A 106 -4.72 5.99 -13.22
N ALA A 107 -4.43 7.14 -12.57
CA ALA A 107 -4.33 7.22 -11.12
C ALA A 107 -5.66 6.92 -10.38
N PRO A 108 -6.84 7.44 -10.80
CA PRO A 108 -8.12 7.04 -10.24
C PRO A 108 -8.45 5.56 -10.44
N LEU A 109 -8.07 4.97 -11.58
CA LEU A 109 -8.25 3.54 -11.83
C LEU A 109 -7.39 2.69 -10.89
N ALA A 110 -6.12 3.08 -10.71
CA ALA A 110 -5.21 2.44 -9.76
C ALA A 110 -5.75 2.53 -8.32
N PHE A 111 -6.28 3.71 -7.93
CA PHE A 111 -6.91 3.90 -6.64
C PHE A 111 -8.07 2.92 -6.42
N LEU A 112 -9.02 2.82 -7.37
CA LEU A 112 -10.18 1.94 -7.24
C LEU A 112 -9.77 0.48 -7.09
N ALA A 113 -8.89 0.00 -7.97
CA ALA A 113 -8.41 -1.38 -7.94
C ALA A 113 -7.63 -1.69 -6.65
N ARG A 114 -6.76 -0.75 -6.20
CA ARG A 114 -5.99 -0.89 -4.96
C ARG A 114 -6.91 -0.88 -3.73
N ALA A 115 -7.83 0.07 -3.65
CA ALA A 115 -8.78 0.17 -2.54
C ALA A 115 -9.65 -1.09 -2.40
N PHE A 116 -10.04 -1.69 -3.52
CA PHE A 116 -10.81 -2.93 -3.52
C PHE A 116 -9.98 -4.16 -3.11
N LEU A 117 -8.76 -4.30 -3.62
CA LEU A 117 -7.95 -5.51 -3.42
C LEU A 117 -7.18 -5.51 -2.09
N SER A 118 -6.83 -4.35 -1.52
CA SER A 118 -6.01 -4.27 -0.29
C SER A 118 -6.61 -5.05 0.89
N PRO A 119 -7.92 -4.97 1.22
CA PRO A 119 -8.49 -5.74 2.32
C PRO A 119 -8.34 -7.26 2.16
N MET A 120 -8.42 -7.76 0.94
CA MET A 120 -8.21 -9.18 0.65
C MET A 120 -6.74 -9.57 0.80
N ALA A 121 -5.83 -8.71 0.33
CA ALA A 121 -4.40 -8.92 0.51
C ALA A 121 -4.00 -8.91 1.99
N GLU A 122 -4.61 -8.04 2.81
CA GLU A 122 -4.43 -8.00 4.26
C GLU A 122 -4.92 -9.28 4.92
N ALA A 123 -6.14 -9.72 4.58
CA ALA A 123 -6.72 -10.96 5.12
C ALA A 123 -5.87 -12.19 4.76
N LEU A 124 -5.43 -12.31 3.51
CA LEU A 124 -4.53 -13.39 3.07
C LEU A 124 -3.17 -13.33 3.77
N SER A 125 -2.62 -12.13 3.94
CA SER A 125 -1.35 -11.92 4.64
C SER A 125 -1.43 -12.33 6.11
N ALA A 126 -2.56 -12.08 6.79
CA ALA A 126 -2.79 -12.50 8.16
C ALA A 126 -2.88 -14.04 8.31
N LEU A 127 -3.33 -14.73 7.27
CA LEU A 127 -3.43 -16.20 7.22
C LEU A 127 -2.14 -16.89 6.73
N ALA A 128 -1.24 -16.14 6.12
CA ALA A 128 0.00 -16.69 5.58
C ALA A 128 1.00 -17.06 6.70
N PRO A 129 1.84 -18.10 6.51
CA PRO A 129 2.82 -18.49 7.52
C PRO A 129 3.75 -17.32 7.88
N THR A 130 3.91 -17.08 9.17
CA THR A 130 4.92 -16.14 9.69
C THR A 130 6.26 -16.85 9.79
N GLY A 131 7.25 -16.39 9.07
CA GLY A 131 8.65 -16.80 9.22
C GLY A 131 9.52 -15.57 9.33
N ALA A 132 10.67 -15.63 9.99
CA ALA A 132 11.64 -14.55 9.96
C ALA A 132 12.26 -14.47 8.55
N PRO A 133 11.81 -13.58 7.67
CA PRO A 133 12.43 -13.45 6.36
C PRO A 133 13.80 -12.80 6.53
N ALA A 134 14.71 -13.09 5.62
CA ALA A 134 15.88 -12.24 5.44
C ALA A 134 15.40 -10.78 5.24
N PRO A 135 16.20 -9.77 5.60
CA PRO A 135 15.84 -8.37 5.41
C PRO A 135 15.75 -8.05 3.90
N VAL A 136 14.56 -8.14 3.35
CA VAL A 136 14.28 -7.88 1.93
C VAL A 136 13.63 -6.50 1.75
N PRO A 137 13.91 -5.79 0.64
CA PRO A 137 13.41 -4.43 0.43
C PRO A 137 11.91 -4.36 0.11
N VAL A 138 11.31 -5.46 -0.31
CA VAL A 138 9.88 -5.56 -0.64
C VAL A 138 9.16 -6.50 0.34
N CYS A 139 7.85 -6.41 0.38
CA CYS A 139 7.04 -7.20 1.30
C CYS A 139 7.22 -8.71 1.07
N PRO A 140 7.63 -9.49 2.08
CA PRO A 140 7.80 -10.94 1.96
C PRO A 140 6.46 -11.68 1.81
N GLN A 141 5.33 -11.03 2.06
CA GLN A 141 4.01 -11.61 1.87
C GLN A 141 3.53 -11.45 0.43
N CYS A 142 3.43 -10.21 -0.07
CA CYS A 142 2.81 -9.93 -1.37
C CYS A 142 3.73 -9.29 -2.42
N GLY A 143 5.00 -9.00 -2.09
CA GLY A 143 5.97 -8.44 -3.03
C GLY A 143 5.90 -6.92 -3.24
N TRP A 144 4.91 -6.22 -2.67
CA TRP A 144 4.79 -4.78 -2.83
C TRP A 144 5.83 -4.00 -2.01
N PRO A 145 6.18 -2.77 -2.44
CA PRO A 145 7.12 -1.93 -1.71
C PRO A 145 6.56 -1.45 -0.36
N PRO A 146 7.41 -0.96 0.54
CA PRO A 146 6.97 -0.34 1.79
C PRO A 146 6.39 1.05 1.55
N GLN A 147 5.31 1.40 2.28
CA GLN A 147 4.72 2.73 2.32
C GLN A 147 5.30 3.58 3.45
N VAL A 148 5.51 2.97 4.60
CA VAL A 148 5.96 3.63 5.83
C VAL A 148 6.85 2.68 6.61
N SER A 149 7.70 3.21 7.50
CA SER A 149 8.39 2.40 8.50
C SER A 149 7.90 2.74 9.91
N ARG A 150 8.08 1.81 10.83
CA ARG A 150 7.85 2.04 12.25
C ARG A 150 9.06 1.62 13.08
N LEU A 151 9.27 2.30 14.19
CA LEU A 151 10.23 1.91 15.23
C LEU A 151 9.48 1.43 16.46
N GLU A 152 9.86 0.28 16.95
CA GLU A 152 9.28 -0.32 18.14
C GLU A 152 10.36 -1.01 18.98
N ASP A 153 10.11 -1.17 20.28
CA ASP A 153 10.95 -1.98 21.13
C ASP A 153 10.41 -3.41 21.21
N GLU A 154 11.29 -4.38 21.06
CA GLU A 154 10.99 -5.80 21.29
C GLU A 154 11.62 -6.25 22.61
N SER A 155 11.23 -7.44 23.10
CA SER A 155 11.63 -7.96 24.41
C SER A 155 13.14 -7.91 24.70
N HIS A 156 13.98 -7.98 23.65
CA HIS A 156 15.45 -8.03 23.77
C HIS A 156 16.18 -7.03 22.87
N THR A 157 15.46 -6.21 22.11
CA THR A 157 16.06 -5.27 21.15
C THR A 157 15.29 -3.97 21.12
N GLN A 158 15.99 -2.87 21.36
CA GLN A 158 15.38 -1.54 21.31
C GLN A 158 15.43 -0.94 19.91
N GLY A 159 14.36 -0.27 19.53
CA GLY A 159 14.26 0.49 18.28
C GLY A 159 14.39 -0.37 17.04
N VAL A 160 13.76 -1.53 17.02
CA VAL A 160 13.66 -2.36 15.81
C VAL A 160 12.90 -1.57 14.75
N ARG A 161 13.48 -1.45 13.56
CA ARG A 161 12.78 -0.87 12.40
C ARG A 161 12.01 -1.96 11.69
N ARG A 162 10.72 -1.71 11.46
CA ARG A 162 9.89 -2.53 10.58
C ARG A 162 9.38 -1.68 9.42
N LEU A 163 9.48 -2.23 8.21
CA LEU A 163 8.80 -1.69 7.04
C LEU A 163 7.35 -2.18 7.05
N VAL A 164 6.42 -1.35 6.59
CA VAL A 164 4.99 -1.67 6.48
C VAL A 164 4.59 -1.63 5.01
N CYS A 165 4.00 -2.70 4.54
CA CYS A 165 3.64 -2.88 3.14
C CYS A 165 2.58 -1.88 2.68
N ALA A 166 2.78 -1.31 1.50
CA ALA A 166 1.83 -0.41 0.86
C ALA A 166 0.51 -1.08 0.44
N PHE A 167 0.44 -2.41 0.38
CA PHE A 167 -0.71 -3.13 -0.15
C PHE A 167 -1.40 -4.04 0.86
N CYS A 168 -0.65 -4.92 1.54
CA CYS A 168 -1.23 -5.89 2.48
C CYS A 168 -0.98 -5.55 3.95
N ALA A 169 -0.49 -4.34 4.26
CA ALA A 169 -0.20 -3.84 5.59
C ALA A 169 0.75 -4.72 6.45
N ALA A 170 1.28 -5.83 5.91
CA ALA A 170 2.24 -6.66 6.63
C ALA A 170 3.49 -5.87 7.02
N ALA A 171 3.98 -6.10 8.23
CA ALA A 171 5.20 -5.48 8.73
C ALA A 171 6.34 -6.49 8.84
N TRP A 172 7.56 -6.11 8.41
CA TRP A 172 8.74 -6.96 8.49
C TRP A 172 9.97 -6.20 8.94
N ALA A 173 10.87 -6.89 9.64
CA ALA A 173 12.11 -6.30 10.14
C ALA A 173 13.05 -5.92 8.98
N PHE A 174 13.64 -4.72 9.06
CA PHE A 174 14.60 -4.23 8.07
C PHE A 174 15.69 -3.38 8.73
N PRO A 175 16.95 -3.44 8.28
CA PRO A 175 18.04 -2.70 8.89
C PRO A 175 17.80 -1.20 8.94
N ARG A 176 18.13 -0.56 10.08
CA ARG A 176 17.85 0.86 10.34
C ARG A 176 18.60 1.83 9.46
N ALA A 177 19.82 1.47 9.06
CA ALA A 177 20.72 2.35 8.30
C ALA A 177 20.78 1.99 6.80
N VAL A 178 19.84 1.17 6.31
CA VAL A 178 19.80 0.73 4.90
C VAL A 178 18.61 1.33 4.21
N CYS A 179 18.82 1.89 3.02
CA CYS A 179 17.74 2.38 2.16
C CYS A 179 16.98 1.19 1.55
N PRO A 180 15.66 1.09 1.75
CA PRO A 180 14.90 -0.02 1.16
C PRO A 180 14.70 0.10 -0.36
N ALA A 181 14.95 1.28 -0.97
CA ALA A 181 14.84 1.45 -2.41
C ALA A 181 16.11 1.02 -3.18
N CYS A 182 17.30 1.37 -2.67
CA CYS A 182 18.55 1.13 -3.39
C CYS A 182 19.59 0.30 -2.62
N GLY A 183 19.32 -0.06 -1.37
CA GLY A 183 20.21 -0.88 -0.55
C GLY A 183 21.46 -0.17 0.01
N VAL A 184 21.66 1.12 -0.29
CA VAL A 184 22.81 1.88 0.23
C VAL A 184 22.73 1.98 1.75
N SER A 185 23.91 1.95 2.41
CA SER A 185 24.06 2.07 3.86
C SER A 185 25.27 2.97 4.19
N GLY A 186 25.44 3.31 5.48
CA GLY A 186 26.53 4.15 5.95
C GLY A 186 26.29 5.64 5.75
N ASP A 187 27.36 6.43 5.63
CA ASP A 187 27.33 7.90 5.58
C ASP A 187 26.61 8.46 4.35
N ASP A 188 26.59 7.71 3.24
CA ASP A 188 25.86 8.02 2.00
C ASP A 188 24.43 7.49 2.00
N GLY A 189 23.99 6.91 3.11
CA GLY A 189 22.70 6.27 3.28
C GLY A 189 21.58 7.26 3.62
N LEU A 190 20.81 6.90 4.63
CA LEU A 190 19.62 7.64 5.05
C LEU A 190 19.98 8.88 5.88
N VAL A 191 19.29 9.97 5.61
CA VAL A 191 19.18 11.14 6.48
C VAL A 191 17.76 11.22 7.04
N PHE A 192 17.65 11.77 8.25
CA PHE A 192 16.41 11.82 9.00
C PHE A 192 16.03 13.28 9.24
N HIS A 193 14.84 13.65 8.80
CA HIS A 193 14.26 14.96 9.02
C HIS A 193 13.09 14.84 9.99
N VAL A 194 13.14 15.60 11.07
CA VAL A 194 12.16 15.59 12.17
C VAL A 194 11.50 16.95 12.25
N ASP A 195 10.19 16.97 12.39
CA ASP A 195 9.43 18.17 12.74
C ASP A 195 9.22 18.19 14.26
N GLU A 196 9.55 19.31 14.90
CA GLU A 196 9.39 19.47 16.37
C GLU A 196 7.91 19.38 16.79
N ALA A 197 6.98 19.72 15.89
CA ALA A 197 5.54 19.61 16.14
C ALA A 197 5.05 18.15 16.09
N LEU A 198 5.79 17.26 15.43
CA LEU A 198 5.44 15.85 15.22
C LEU A 198 6.60 14.94 15.66
N PRO A 199 6.97 14.92 16.96
CA PRO A 199 8.20 14.27 17.43
C PRO A 199 8.23 12.75 17.25
N HIS A 200 7.07 12.12 17.02
CA HIS A 200 6.94 10.70 16.73
C HIS A 200 7.07 10.38 15.22
N LEU A 201 7.14 11.40 14.37
CA LEU A 201 7.26 11.25 12.92
C LEU A 201 8.59 11.79 12.41
N ARG A 202 9.11 11.17 11.37
CA ARG A 202 10.26 11.66 10.62
C ARG A 202 10.19 11.24 9.16
N VAL A 203 10.86 11.99 8.30
CA VAL A 203 11.12 11.60 6.91
C VAL A 203 12.50 10.96 6.85
N GLU A 204 12.58 9.71 6.39
CA GLU A 204 13.80 8.96 6.12
C GLU A 204 14.12 9.12 4.63
N ALA A 205 15.05 9.98 4.27
CA ALA A 205 15.43 10.28 2.89
C ALA A 205 16.78 9.66 2.53
N CYS A 206 16.90 9.06 1.36
CA CYS A 206 18.16 8.52 0.85
C CYS A 206 18.93 9.59 0.08
N LYS A 207 20.18 9.84 0.45
CA LYS A 207 21.06 10.76 -0.27
C LYS A 207 21.37 10.30 -1.70
N THR A 208 21.46 8.99 -1.91
CA THR A 208 21.92 8.38 -3.16
C THR A 208 20.81 8.31 -4.20
N CYS A 209 19.66 7.67 -3.86
CA CYS A 209 18.59 7.44 -4.83
C CYS A 209 17.46 8.46 -4.76
N ARG A 210 17.51 9.40 -3.81
CA ARG A 210 16.51 10.45 -3.61
C ARG A 210 15.11 9.94 -3.28
N HIS A 211 14.95 8.67 -2.92
CA HIS A 211 13.68 8.16 -2.39
C HIS A 211 13.58 8.39 -0.89
N TYR A 212 12.34 8.52 -0.43
CA TYR A 212 12.02 8.65 0.99
C TYR A 212 10.85 7.75 1.39
N LEU A 213 10.73 7.54 2.69
CA LEU A 213 9.51 7.11 3.35
C LEU A 213 9.36 7.80 4.71
N LYS A 214 8.15 7.89 5.22
CA LYS A 214 7.89 8.35 6.57
C LYS A 214 8.13 7.23 7.57
N SER A 215 8.54 7.58 8.78
CA SER A 215 8.80 6.63 9.86
C SER A 215 8.09 7.10 11.12
N VAL A 216 7.34 6.20 11.74
CA VAL A 216 6.58 6.44 12.97
C VAL A 216 7.31 5.79 14.15
N ASP A 217 7.67 6.57 15.16
CA ASP A 217 8.34 6.06 16.35
C ASP A 217 7.31 5.73 17.44
N LEU A 218 6.93 4.46 17.51
CA LEU A 218 5.97 3.97 18.51
C LEU A 218 6.50 4.01 19.95
N ARG A 219 7.79 4.26 20.13
CA ARG A 219 8.39 4.45 21.47
C ARG A 219 8.08 5.85 21.99
N VAL A 220 7.86 6.82 21.09
CA VAL A 220 7.45 8.20 21.41
C VAL A 220 5.94 8.30 21.56
N LEU A 221 5.19 7.68 20.64
CA LEU A 221 3.72 7.64 20.66
C LEU A 221 3.24 6.21 20.39
N GLY A 222 3.04 5.44 21.47
CA GLY A 222 2.69 4.01 21.39
C GLY A 222 1.30 3.71 20.81
N LEU A 223 0.43 4.73 20.72
CA LEU A 223 -0.91 4.61 20.12
C LEU A 223 -0.95 5.11 18.66
N ALA A 224 0.18 5.54 18.13
CA ALA A 224 0.25 5.95 16.73
C ALA A 224 -0.02 4.76 15.80
N GLU A 225 -0.75 5.01 14.73
CA GLU A 225 -1.07 4.01 13.70
C GLU A 225 -0.35 4.37 12.41
N PRO A 226 0.74 3.67 12.03
CA PRO A 226 1.65 4.11 10.98
C PRO A 226 1.00 4.45 9.64
N LEU A 227 0.02 3.66 9.19
CA LEU A 227 -0.67 3.91 7.92
C LEU A 227 -1.61 5.12 8.02
N VAL A 228 -2.22 5.35 9.19
CA VAL A 228 -3.08 6.52 9.43
C VAL A 228 -2.24 7.78 9.58
N ASP A 229 -1.13 7.71 10.34
CA ASP A 229 -0.22 8.85 10.53
C ASP A 229 0.43 9.28 9.19
N ASP A 230 0.74 8.32 8.31
CA ASP A 230 1.21 8.62 6.95
C ASP A 230 0.17 9.42 6.15
N LEU A 231 -1.11 9.06 6.24
CA LEU A 231 -2.20 9.76 5.57
C LEU A 231 -2.52 11.11 6.22
N ALA A 232 -2.36 11.22 7.53
CA ALA A 232 -2.70 12.40 8.30
C ALA A 232 -1.66 13.53 8.20
N THR A 233 -0.50 13.27 7.61
CA THR A 233 0.62 14.21 7.50
C THR A 233 1.07 14.46 6.06
N PRO A 234 0.15 14.92 5.17
CA PRO A 234 0.47 15.21 3.76
C PRO A 234 1.48 16.34 3.60
N GLU A 235 1.59 17.24 4.59
CA GLU A 235 2.57 18.32 4.60
C GLU A 235 4.02 17.81 4.57
N LEU A 236 4.29 16.64 5.18
CA LEU A 236 5.61 16.02 5.11
C LEU A 236 5.92 15.47 3.71
N ASP A 237 4.90 14.96 3.00
CA ASP A 237 5.05 14.50 1.60
C ASP A 237 5.27 15.69 0.66
N LEU A 238 4.53 16.80 0.86
CA LEU A 238 4.71 18.04 0.09
C LEU A 238 6.11 18.62 0.29
N TRP A 239 6.54 18.73 1.56
CA TRP A 239 7.89 19.17 1.88
C TRP A 239 8.95 18.26 1.21
N ALA A 240 8.81 16.94 1.27
CA ALA A 240 9.74 16.01 0.65
C ALA A 240 9.81 16.21 -0.88
N THR A 241 8.66 16.41 -1.52
CA THR A 241 8.58 16.69 -2.96
C THR A 241 9.28 18.00 -3.31
N GLU A 242 9.12 19.07 -2.51
CA GLU A 242 9.83 20.33 -2.67
C GLU A 242 11.36 20.18 -2.53
N GLN A 243 11.82 19.21 -1.72
CA GLN A 243 13.23 18.82 -1.64
C GLN A 243 13.70 17.95 -2.82
N GLY A 244 12.85 17.64 -3.79
CA GLY A 244 13.16 16.78 -4.92
C GLY A 244 13.32 15.31 -4.49
N LEU A 245 12.53 14.85 -3.54
CA LEU A 245 12.49 13.47 -3.08
C LEU A 245 11.24 12.78 -3.61
N ASP A 246 11.39 11.51 -3.99
CA ASP A 246 10.30 10.66 -4.44
C ASP A 246 9.92 9.64 -3.36
N LYS A 247 8.63 9.48 -3.08
CA LYS A 247 8.17 8.47 -2.12
C LYS A 247 8.39 7.05 -2.69
N ILE A 248 8.83 6.10 -1.86
CA ILE A 248 9.05 4.72 -2.31
C ILE A 248 7.75 4.08 -2.79
N ALA A 249 6.69 4.26 -2.04
CA ALA A 249 5.34 3.90 -2.45
C ALA A 249 4.35 4.94 -1.93
N PRO A 250 3.52 5.52 -2.79
CA PRO A 250 2.48 6.42 -2.34
C PRO A 250 1.46 5.67 -1.48
N ASN A 251 0.83 6.38 -0.57
CA ASN A 251 -0.31 5.85 0.17
C ASN A 251 -1.53 5.64 -0.75
N LEU A 252 -2.65 5.19 -0.18
CA LEU A 252 -3.86 4.93 -0.97
C LEU A 252 -4.39 6.19 -1.67
N LEU A 253 -4.15 7.39 -1.11
CA LEU A 253 -4.60 8.65 -1.70
C LEU A 253 -3.61 9.25 -2.71
N GLY A 254 -2.49 8.56 -2.99
CA GLY A 254 -1.52 8.97 -3.99
C GLY A 254 -0.44 9.94 -3.50
N LEU A 255 -0.29 10.06 -2.16
CA LEU A 255 0.73 10.88 -1.50
C LEU A 255 1.84 10.02 -0.94
#